data_8964bb67eec168e6071ea64d3983d834
#
_entry.id   8964bb67eec168e6071ea64d3983d834
#
_cell.length_a   1.000
_cell.length_b   1.000
_cell.length_c   1.000
_cell.angle_alpha   90.00
_cell.angle_beta   90.00
_cell.angle_gamma   90.00
#
_symmetry.space_group_name_H-M   'P 1'
#
loop_
_entity.id
_entity.type
_entity.pdbx_description
1 polymer ?
#
loop_
_entity_poly.entity_id
_entity_poly.type
_entity_poly.pdbx_seq_one_letter_code
_entity_poly.pdbx_strand_id
1 'polypeptide(L)'
;MKSKFTGSLIVNGSLALICLLWIIPTLGLLISSFRDRIDVNSSGWWTIFPHQDWVSVEKITPGPELDRNAPTMTFNGVTATFEQFIAGVDQNGARYKWIGNRRIGYLEVQKYIWTSNVNFTLENYKQVLASGNYTAVLKDGTTQTEIGDNMTRAFLNSVAVAVPATVIPIAIAAFAAYGFAWMKFPGRKMLFALVVGLLVIPLQIALIPILKDYVAIHVNGTFLAVWLAHTGFGLPLATYLMFNYISELPRDILEAAFVDGASHFTIFTQLIVPLSVPALASFAIFQFLWVWNDYLVALIFIGASPTNQLITQRLAEIVGSRGQDWHLLTAGAFITMILPLVVFFSLQRYFVRGMMAGSVKG
;
A
#
# COMPACT_ATOMS: atom_id res chain seq x y z
N MET A 1 19.88 -9.16 40.13
CA MET A 1 20.29 -8.56 38.85
C MET A 1 20.24 -9.53 37.68
N LYS A 2 20.74 -10.77 37.75
CA LYS A 2 20.71 -11.76 36.64
C LYS A 2 19.30 -12.08 36.08
N SER A 3 18.27 -12.21 36.94
CA SER A 3 16.89 -12.53 36.51
C SER A 3 16.23 -11.39 35.67
N LYS A 4 16.47 -10.14 35.99
CA LYS A 4 15.95 -9.00 35.20
C LYS A 4 16.62 -8.86 33.82
N PHE A 5 17.91 -9.20 33.75
CA PHE A 5 18.66 -9.17 32.49
C PHE A 5 18.22 -10.30 31.54
N THR A 6 18.02 -11.53 32.04
CA THR A 6 17.51 -12.65 31.27
C THR A 6 16.07 -12.39 30.76
N GLY A 7 15.21 -11.82 31.61
CA GLY A 7 13.84 -11.45 31.19
C GLY A 7 13.84 -10.39 30.07
N SER A 8 14.66 -9.35 30.20
CA SER A 8 14.80 -8.33 29.15
C SER A 8 15.37 -8.88 27.85
N LEU A 9 16.34 -9.80 27.92
CA LEU A 9 16.91 -10.43 26.72
C LEU A 9 15.89 -11.29 25.97
N ILE A 10 15.07 -12.07 26.70
CA ILE A 10 14.01 -12.89 26.10
C ILE A 10 12.96 -12.00 25.44
N VAL A 11 12.48 -10.95 26.13
CA VAL A 11 11.47 -10.03 25.58
C VAL A 11 12.01 -9.32 24.34
N ASN A 12 13.20 -8.72 24.42
CA ASN A 12 13.79 -8.01 23.27
C ASN A 12 14.13 -8.96 22.11
N GLY A 13 14.59 -10.16 22.39
CA GLY A 13 14.86 -11.20 21.39
C GLY A 13 13.57 -11.66 20.69
N SER A 14 12.50 -11.88 21.45
CA SER A 14 11.19 -12.23 20.87
C SER A 14 10.61 -11.09 20.03
N LEU A 15 10.70 -9.84 20.50
CA LEU A 15 10.27 -8.67 19.73
C LEU A 15 11.07 -8.52 18.43
N ALA A 16 12.41 -8.66 18.50
CA ALA A 16 13.26 -8.60 17.31
C ALA A 16 12.91 -9.70 16.29
N LEU A 17 12.68 -10.93 16.78
CA LEU A 17 12.28 -12.05 15.92
C LEU A 17 10.94 -11.77 15.23
N ILE A 18 9.94 -11.31 15.97
CA ILE A 18 8.63 -10.96 15.40
C ILE A 18 8.78 -9.84 14.36
N CYS A 19 9.53 -8.78 14.67
CA CYS A 19 9.79 -7.69 13.73
C CYS A 19 10.47 -8.20 12.46
N LEU A 20 11.49 -9.06 12.58
CA LEU A 20 12.16 -9.65 11.42
C LEU A 20 11.20 -10.48 10.57
N LEU A 21 10.38 -11.34 11.19
CA LEU A 21 9.39 -12.14 10.47
C LEU A 21 8.38 -11.28 9.69
N TRP A 22 8.00 -10.13 10.24
CA TRP A 22 7.08 -9.20 9.57
C TRP A 22 7.74 -8.39 8.45
N ILE A 23 9.03 -8.10 8.59
CA ILE A 23 9.77 -7.34 7.58
C ILE A 23 10.10 -8.19 6.34
N ILE A 24 10.33 -9.51 6.50
CA ILE A 24 10.72 -10.40 5.40
C ILE A 24 9.79 -10.32 4.17
N PRO A 25 8.45 -10.45 4.30
CA PRO A 25 7.57 -10.33 3.13
C PRO A 25 7.66 -8.95 2.45
N THR A 26 7.73 -7.88 3.24
CA THR A 26 7.83 -6.51 2.72
C THR A 26 9.15 -6.27 1.99
N LEU A 27 10.27 -6.77 2.54
CA LEU A 27 11.57 -6.75 1.87
C LEU A 27 11.55 -7.56 0.57
N GLY A 28 10.89 -8.71 0.57
CA GLY A 28 10.73 -9.53 -0.63
C GLY A 28 9.98 -8.78 -1.74
N LEU A 29 8.90 -8.09 -1.40
CA LEU A 29 8.18 -7.25 -2.35
C LEU A 29 9.05 -6.07 -2.83
N LEU A 30 9.79 -5.41 -1.92
CA LEU A 30 10.70 -4.32 -2.26
C LEU A 30 11.77 -4.76 -3.25
N ILE A 31 12.42 -5.88 -2.98
CA ILE A 31 13.41 -6.46 -3.88
C ILE A 31 12.78 -6.78 -5.24
N SER A 32 11.59 -7.40 -5.23
CA SER A 32 10.86 -7.76 -6.45
C SER A 32 10.50 -6.55 -7.30
N SER A 33 10.23 -5.39 -6.69
CA SER A 33 9.89 -4.16 -7.41
C SER A 33 11.04 -3.61 -8.28
N PHE A 34 12.28 -3.98 -7.96
CA PHE A 34 13.47 -3.62 -8.73
C PHE A 34 13.94 -4.73 -9.69
N ARG A 35 13.34 -5.92 -9.63
CA ARG A 35 13.75 -7.04 -10.49
C ARG A 35 13.04 -6.96 -11.84
N ASP A 36 13.73 -7.45 -12.86
CA ASP A 36 13.18 -7.60 -14.21
C ASP A 36 11.98 -8.55 -14.22
N ARG A 37 11.06 -8.35 -15.19
CA ARG A 37 9.84 -9.15 -15.37
C ARG A 37 10.13 -10.66 -15.43
N ILE A 38 11.18 -11.06 -16.16
CA ILE A 38 11.53 -12.47 -16.33
C ILE A 38 11.97 -13.04 -14.97
N ASP A 39 12.83 -12.32 -14.26
CA ASP A 39 13.37 -12.76 -12.97
C ASP A 39 12.28 -12.87 -11.88
N VAL A 40 11.32 -11.95 -11.87
CA VAL A 40 10.20 -12.00 -10.91
C VAL A 40 9.28 -13.20 -11.15
N ASN A 41 9.05 -13.55 -12.42
CA ASN A 41 8.14 -14.65 -12.77
C ASN A 41 8.84 -16.04 -12.74
N SER A 42 10.17 -16.09 -12.81
CA SER A 42 10.91 -17.36 -12.88
C SER A 42 11.55 -17.78 -11.57
N SER A 43 11.80 -16.85 -10.65
CA SER A 43 12.53 -17.14 -9.41
C SER A 43 12.08 -16.28 -8.24
N GLY A 44 12.28 -16.78 -7.01
CA GLY A 44 11.96 -16.03 -5.79
C GLY A 44 12.91 -14.85 -5.54
N TRP A 45 12.48 -13.86 -4.75
CA TRP A 45 13.30 -12.70 -4.40
C TRP A 45 14.59 -13.04 -3.63
N TRP A 46 14.61 -14.17 -2.93
CA TRP A 46 15.78 -14.66 -2.18
C TRP A 46 16.95 -15.08 -3.06
N THR A 47 16.74 -15.22 -4.38
CA THR A 47 17.82 -15.56 -5.34
C THR A 47 18.81 -14.41 -5.55
N ILE A 48 18.59 -13.23 -4.95
CA ILE A 48 19.60 -12.18 -4.84
C ILE A 48 20.80 -12.59 -3.95
N PHE A 49 20.55 -13.51 -2.99
CA PHE A 49 21.61 -14.05 -2.15
C PHE A 49 22.35 -15.19 -2.89
N PRO A 50 23.62 -15.44 -2.57
CA PRO A 50 24.34 -16.54 -3.15
C PRO A 50 23.61 -17.87 -2.94
N HIS A 51 23.33 -18.57 -4.03
CA HIS A 51 22.69 -19.88 -4.06
C HIS A 51 23.24 -20.70 -5.21
N GLN A 52 23.03 -22.01 -5.17
CA GLN A 52 23.38 -22.89 -6.29
C GLN A 52 22.19 -23.04 -7.23
N ASP A 53 22.44 -22.82 -8.53
CA ASP A 53 21.42 -22.99 -9.56
C ASP A 53 22.05 -23.41 -10.89
N TRP A 54 21.20 -23.88 -11.82
CA TRP A 54 21.58 -24.20 -13.17
C TRP A 54 21.71 -22.93 -14.00
N VAL A 55 22.94 -22.51 -14.26
CA VAL A 55 23.23 -21.29 -15.01
C VAL A 55 23.63 -21.65 -16.44
N SER A 56 22.98 -21.02 -17.44
CA SER A 56 23.34 -21.18 -18.86
C SER A 56 24.74 -20.63 -19.09
N VAL A 57 25.66 -21.51 -19.52
CA VAL A 57 27.05 -21.15 -19.83
C VAL A 57 27.30 -21.11 -21.33
N GLU A 58 26.47 -21.80 -22.12
CA GLU A 58 26.58 -21.85 -23.56
C GLU A 58 25.20 -21.99 -24.19
N LYS A 59 25.03 -21.35 -25.36
CA LYS A 59 23.82 -21.47 -26.18
C LYS A 59 24.20 -22.06 -27.52
N ILE A 60 23.64 -23.22 -27.84
CA ILE A 60 23.86 -23.90 -29.09
C ILE A 60 22.62 -23.70 -29.97
N THR A 61 22.73 -22.85 -30.98
CA THR A 61 21.69 -22.67 -31.99
C THR A 61 21.86 -23.74 -33.07
N PRO A 62 20.89 -24.66 -33.23
CA PRO A 62 21.00 -25.71 -34.25
C PRO A 62 21.07 -25.13 -35.67
N GLY A 63 22.04 -25.55 -36.42
CA GLY A 63 22.16 -25.19 -37.83
C GLY A 63 21.06 -25.80 -38.71
N PRO A 64 20.97 -25.38 -39.99
CA PRO A 64 19.99 -25.89 -40.94
C PRO A 64 20.14 -27.38 -41.25
N GLU A 65 21.30 -27.95 -40.97
CA GLU A 65 21.62 -29.36 -41.20
C GLU A 65 20.98 -30.32 -40.17
N LEU A 66 20.53 -29.81 -39.04
CA LEU A 66 19.90 -30.64 -38.02
C LEU A 66 18.48 -31.01 -38.43
N ASP A 67 18.22 -32.31 -38.60
CA ASP A 67 16.85 -32.81 -38.74
C ASP A 67 16.13 -32.67 -37.38
N ARG A 68 15.36 -31.60 -37.26
CA ARG A 68 14.58 -31.30 -36.04
C ARG A 68 13.43 -32.27 -35.83
N ASN A 69 13.07 -33.08 -36.84
CA ASN A 69 12.01 -34.10 -36.72
C ASN A 69 12.56 -35.48 -36.40
N ALA A 70 13.87 -35.65 -36.38
CA ALA A 70 14.50 -36.91 -36.01
C ALA A 70 14.03 -37.39 -34.62
N PRO A 71 13.87 -38.69 -34.38
CA PRO A 71 13.53 -39.24 -33.07
C PRO A 71 14.50 -38.82 -31.96
N THR A 72 15.78 -38.71 -32.30
CA THR A 72 16.85 -38.27 -31.40
C THR A 72 17.71 -37.19 -32.06
N MET A 73 18.26 -36.29 -31.26
CA MET A 73 19.18 -35.24 -31.67
C MET A 73 20.48 -35.39 -30.88
N THR A 74 21.61 -35.00 -31.48
CA THR A 74 22.92 -35.06 -30.81
C THR A 74 23.56 -33.68 -30.77
N PHE A 75 23.93 -33.24 -29.54
CA PHE A 75 24.63 -31.98 -29.29
C PHE A 75 25.81 -32.23 -28.34
N ASN A 76 27.00 -31.79 -28.74
CA ASN A 76 28.24 -31.97 -27.95
C ASN A 76 28.44 -33.42 -27.45
N GLY A 77 28.06 -34.41 -28.25
CA GLY A 77 28.18 -35.83 -27.89
C GLY A 77 27.05 -36.37 -26.99
N VAL A 78 26.08 -35.57 -26.66
CA VAL A 78 24.86 -35.96 -25.90
C VAL A 78 23.74 -36.23 -26.88
N THR A 79 23.26 -37.48 -26.92
CA THR A 79 22.14 -37.91 -27.78
C THR A 79 20.91 -38.15 -26.94
N ALA A 80 19.80 -37.46 -27.27
CA ALA A 80 18.53 -37.59 -26.55
C ALA A 80 17.33 -37.25 -27.46
N THR A 81 16.12 -37.61 -27.03
CA THR A 81 14.90 -37.18 -27.70
C THR A 81 14.61 -35.71 -27.41
N PHE A 82 13.77 -35.11 -28.24
CA PHE A 82 13.33 -33.70 -28.01
C PHE A 82 12.69 -33.51 -26.63
N GLU A 83 11.88 -34.47 -26.20
CA GLU A 83 11.19 -34.43 -24.90
C GLU A 83 12.18 -34.51 -23.73
N GLN A 84 13.22 -35.33 -23.86
CA GLN A 84 14.28 -35.41 -22.88
C GLN A 84 15.06 -34.09 -22.77
N PHE A 85 15.39 -33.46 -23.92
CA PHE A 85 16.03 -32.14 -23.90
C PHE A 85 15.13 -31.04 -23.29
N ILE A 86 13.82 -31.07 -23.50
CA ILE A 86 12.91 -30.15 -22.82
C ILE A 86 12.97 -30.36 -21.28
N ALA A 87 12.98 -31.61 -20.85
CA ALA A 87 13.07 -31.94 -19.43
C ALA A 87 14.45 -31.60 -18.83
N GLY A 88 15.48 -31.61 -19.66
CA GLY A 88 16.89 -31.42 -19.29
C GLY A 88 17.64 -32.76 -19.14
N VAL A 89 18.72 -32.93 -19.89
CA VAL A 89 19.58 -34.13 -19.87
C VAL A 89 20.86 -33.80 -19.13
N ASP A 90 21.08 -34.47 -17.99
CA ASP A 90 22.28 -34.29 -17.16
C ASP A 90 23.37 -35.24 -17.64
N GLN A 91 24.46 -34.71 -18.21
CA GLN A 91 25.63 -35.49 -18.67
C GLN A 91 26.91 -34.66 -18.50
N ASN A 92 28.02 -35.34 -18.09
CA ASN A 92 29.35 -34.73 -17.93
C ASN A 92 29.37 -33.48 -17.03
N GLY A 93 28.51 -33.42 -15.96
CA GLY A 93 28.46 -32.30 -15.03
C GLY A 93 27.76 -31.05 -15.58
N ALA A 94 27.09 -31.19 -16.72
CA ALA A 94 26.28 -30.14 -17.34
C ALA A 94 24.86 -30.66 -17.65
N ARG A 95 23.90 -29.76 -17.66
CA ARG A 95 22.54 -30.02 -18.10
C ARG A 95 22.32 -29.43 -19.48
N TYR A 96 21.82 -30.24 -20.37
CA TYR A 96 21.47 -29.87 -21.74
C TYR A 96 19.97 -29.69 -21.82
N LYS A 97 19.48 -28.44 -21.94
CA LYS A 97 18.06 -28.12 -21.94
C LYS A 97 17.64 -27.36 -23.18
N TRP A 98 16.58 -27.85 -23.84
CA TRP A 98 16.01 -27.17 -25.00
C TRP A 98 15.12 -26.04 -24.56
N ILE A 99 15.31 -24.85 -25.13
CA ILE A 99 14.52 -23.64 -24.88
C ILE A 99 13.76 -23.25 -26.14
N GLY A 100 12.46 -22.99 -26.01
CA GLY A 100 11.58 -22.63 -27.11
C GLY A 100 10.94 -23.82 -27.80
N ASN A 101 10.29 -23.56 -28.96
CA ASN A 101 9.65 -24.61 -29.70
C ASN A 101 10.65 -25.43 -30.54
N ARG A 102 10.21 -26.62 -31.03
CA ARG A 102 11.07 -27.54 -31.74
C ARG A 102 11.68 -26.96 -33.02
N ARG A 103 10.98 -26.01 -33.68
CA ARG A 103 11.42 -25.48 -35.00
C ARG A 103 12.43 -24.33 -34.89
N ILE A 104 12.28 -23.45 -33.91
CA ILE A 104 13.08 -22.22 -33.77
C ILE A 104 13.85 -22.13 -32.44
N GLY A 105 13.71 -23.15 -31.58
CA GLY A 105 14.37 -23.17 -30.28
C GLY A 105 15.89 -23.44 -30.42
N TYR A 106 16.56 -23.34 -29.30
CA TYR A 106 17.99 -23.56 -29.12
C TYR A 106 18.24 -24.43 -27.88
N LEU A 107 19.43 -25.00 -27.78
CA LEU A 107 19.87 -25.79 -26.65
C LEU A 107 20.71 -24.92 -25.71
N GLU A 108 20.39 -24.90 -24.43
CA GLU A 108 21.25 -24.33 -23.38
C GLU A 108 22.10 -25.45 -22.74
N VAL A 109 23.38 -25.17 -22.59
CA VAL A 109 24.27 -25.95 -21.74
C VAL A 109 24.35 -25.24 -20.40
N GLN A 110 23.85 -25.85 -19.35
CA GLN A 110 23.76 -25.27 -18.01
C GLN A 110 24.74 -25.99 -17.09
N LYS A 111 25.37 -25.24 -16.16
CA LYS A 111 26.20 -25.78 -15.08
C LYS A 111 25.58 -25.42 -13.73
N TYR A 112 25.66 -26.36 -12.79
CA TYR A 112 25.21 -26.14 -11.42
C TYR A 112 26.30 -25.44 -10.63
N ILE A 113 26.19 -24.12 -10.50
CA ILE A 113 27.21 -23.25 -9.90
C ILE A 113 26.60 -22.28 -8.90
N TRP A 114 27.46 -21.73 -8.04
CA TRP A 114 27.07 -20.61 -7.20
C TRP A 114 26.79 -19.38 -8.03
N THR A 115 25.61 -18.80 -7.85
CA THR A 115 25.16 -17.59 -8.55
C THR A 115 24.36 -16.70 -7.63
N SER A 116 24.10 -15.46 -8.06
CA SER A 116 23.18 -14.55 -7.42
C SER A 116 22.46 -13.71 -8.49
N ASN A 117 21.16 -13.55 -8.37
CA ASN A 117 20.36 -12.77 -9.31
C ASN A 117 20.18 -11.33 -8.80
N VAL A 118 21.18 -10.48 -9.07
CA VAL A 118 21.21 -9.05 -8.67
C VAL A 118 20.90 -8.11 -9.83
N ASN A 119 20.14 -8.57 -10.83
CA ASN A 119 19.73 -7.78 -11.97
C ASN A 119 18.62 -6.78 -11.56
N PHE A 120 19.02 -5.63 -11.05
CA PHE A 120 18.08 -4.58 -10.66
C PHE A 120 17.84 -3.59 -11.79
N THR A 121 16.57 -3.15 -11.90
CA THR A 121 16.13 -2.16 -12.87
C THR A 121 15.19 -1.15 -12.23
N LEU A 122 15.16 0.07 -12.76
CA LEU A 122 14.17 1.10 -12.42
C LEU A 122 13.06 1.19 -13.47
N GLU A 123 13.10 0.36 -14.52
CA GLU A 123 12.12 0.41 -15.62
C GLU A 123 10.70 0.17 -15.13
N ASN A 124 10.51 -0.71 -14.12
CA ASN A 124 9.20 -0.95 -13.50
C ASN A 124 8.59 0.34 -12.95
N TYR A 125 9.38 1.14 -12.25
CA TYR A 125 8.94 2.42 -11.68
C TYR A 125 8.67 3.46 -12.77
N LYS A 126 9.53 3.52 -13.81
CA LYS A 126 9.33 4.43 -14.94
C LYS A 126 8.03 4.10 -15.67
N GLN A 127 7.76 2.83 -15.97
CA GLN A 127 6.55 2.38 -16.64
C GLN A 127 5.31 2.70 -15.82
N VAL A 128 5.30 2.40 -14.53
CA VAL A 128 4.18 2.63 -13.63
C VAL A 128 3.87 4.12 -13.51
N LEU A 129 4.88 4.99 -13.47
CA LEU A 129 4.71 6.44 -13.35
C LEU A 129 4.38 7.13 -14.69
N ALA A 130 4.79 6.55 -15.81
CA ALA A 130 4.61 7.15 -17.12
C ALA A 130 3.14 7.33 -17.49
N SER A 131 2.84 8.43 -18.20
CA SER A 131 1.53 8.71 -18.80
C SER A 131 1.62 8.56 -20.32
N GLY A 132 0.80 7.69 -20.91
CA GLY A 132 0.80 7.43 -22.36
C GLY A 132 1.86 6.41 -22.78
N ASN A 133 2.37 6.55 -24.00
CA ASN A 133 3.37 5.63 -24.52
C ASN A 133 4.70 5.78 -23.79
N TYR A 134 5.25 4.66 -23.36
CA TYR A 134 6.52 4.56 -22.66
C TYR A 134 7.45 3.61 -23.44
N THR A 135 8.70 3.99 -23.61
CA THR A 135 9.71 3.17 -24.27
C THR A 135 10.54 2.43 -23.20
N ALA A 136 10.26 1.15 -23.01
CA ALA A 136 11.05 0.30 -22.15
C ALA A 136 12.35 -0.12 -22.83
N VAL A 137 13.45 -0.13 -22.09
CA VAL A 137 14.73 -0.68 -22.53
C VAL A 137 14.87 -2.08 -21.94
N LEU A 138 14.92 -3.09 -22.82
CA LEU A 138 15.10 -4.49 -22.42
C LEU A 138 16.58 -4.79 -22.11
N LYS A 139 16.85 -5.92 -21.42
CA LYS A 139 18.21 -6.35 -21.04
C LYS A 139 19.18 -6.51 -22.22
N ASP A 140 18.66 -6.86 -23.40
CA ASP A 140 19.41 -7.01 -24.63
C ASP A 140 19.69 -5.67 -25.36
N GLY A 141 19.27 -4.54 -24.75
CA GLY A 141 19.41 -3.20 -25.33
C GLY A 141 18.35 -2.85 -26.35
N THR A 142 17.41 -3.76 -26.66
CA THR A 142 16.27 -3.44 -27.52
C THR A 142 15.26 -2.55 -26.82
N THR A 143 14.51 -1.77 -27.59
CA THR A 143 13.46 -0.90 -27.07
C THR A 143 12.10 -1.43 -27.48
N GLN A 144 11.17 -1.43 -26.52
CA GLN A 144 9.77 -1.79 -26.74
C GLN A 144 8.88 -0.65 -26.28
N THR A 145 7.90 -0.26 -27.11
CA THR A 145 6.90 0.76 -26.72
C THR A 145 5.76 0.08 -25.99
N GLU A 146 5.53 0.49 -24.75
CA GLU A 146 4.44 0.04 -23.90
C GLU A 146 3.56 1.22 -23.46
N ILE A 147 2.40 0.94 -22.90
CA ILE A 147 1.51 1.96 -22.33
C ILE A 147 1.82 2.08 -20.85
N GLY A 148 2.14 3.30 -20.41
CA GLY A 148 2.39 3.61 -19.00
C GLY A 148 1.10 3.56 -18.16
N ASP A 149 1.25 3.23 -16.88
CA ASP A 149 0.11 3.02 -15.96
C ASP A 149 -0.43 4.30 -15.33
N ASN A 150 0.17 5.45 -15.60
CA ASN A 150 -0.29 6.78 -15.16
C ASN A 150 -0.55 6.89 -13.64
N MET A 151 0.22 6.18 -12.82
CA MET A 151 0.06 6.24 -11.36
C MET A 151 0.39 7.61 -10.76
N THR A 152 1.18 8.43 -11.45
CA THR A 152 1.46 9.81 -11.01
C THR A 152 0.16 10.60 -10.86
N ARG A 153 -0.73 10.56 -11.85
CA ARG A 153 -2.02 11.22 -11.78
C ARG A 153 -2.92 10.65 -10.70
N ALA A 154 -3.00 9.32 -10.63
CA ALA A 154 -3.78 8.64 -9.60
C ALA A 154 -3.28 8.95 -8.18
N PHE A 155 -1.96 9.08 -7.99
CA PHE A 155 -1.35 9.53 -6.74
C PHE A 155 -1.80 10.95 -6.36
N LEU A 156 -1.70 11.90 -7.28
CA LEU A 156 -2.14 13.28 -7.05
C LEU A 156 -3.64 13.38 -6.77
N ASN A 157 -4.46 12.61 -7.48
CA ASN A 157 -5.90 12.50 -7.20
C ASN A 157 -6.16 11.96 -5.79
N SER A 158 -5.41 10.94 -5.37
CA SER A 158 -5.53 10.39 -4.01
C SER A 158 -5.12 11.40 -2.95
N VAL A 159 -4.09 12.21 -3.18
CA VAL A 159 -3.73 13.33 -2.28
C VAL A 159 -4.87 14.35 -2.21
N ALA A 160 -5.42 14.74 -3.37
CA ALA A 160 -6.52 15.70 -3.45
C ALA A 160 -7.80 15.20 -2.75
N VAL A 161 -7.97 13.88 -2.64
CA VAL A 161 -9.08 13.28 -1.90
C VAL A 161 -8.73 13.08 -0.42
N ALA A 162 -7.58 12.48 -0.11
CA ALA A 162 -7.27 12.07 1.24
C ALA A 162 -7.05 13.24 2.21
N VAL A 163 -6.47 14.35 1.74
CA VAL A 163 -6.22 15.50 2.62
C VAL A 163 -7.54 16.16 3.06
N PRO A 164 -8.47 16.57 2.16
CA PRO A 164 -9.75 17.15 2.60
C PRO A 164 -10.62 16.14 3.36
N ALA A 165 -10.70 14.88 2.93
CA ALA A 165 -11.46 13.83 3.60
C ALA A 165 -10.91 13.45 4.99
N THR A 166 -9.70 13.90 5.31
CA THR A 166 -9.11 13.80 6.66
C THR A 166 -9.37 15.05 7.47
N VAL A 167 -9.11 16.23 6.91
CA VAL A 167 -9.16 17.51 7.62
C VAL A 167 -10.59 17.92 7.95
N ILE A 168 -11.53 17.74 7.00
CA ILE A 168 -12.93 18.18 7.18
C ILE A 168 -13.60 17.47 8.37
N PRO A 169 -13.63 16.12 8.46
CA PRO A 169 -14.27 15.46 9.59
C PRO A 169 -13.59 15.78 10.93
N ILE A 170 -12.27 15.95 10.96
CA ILE A 170 -11.52 16.31 12.18
C ILE A 170 -11.92 17.69 12.65
N ALA A 171 -11.98 18.68 11.77
CA ALA A 171 -12.37 20.04 12.12
C ALA A 171 -13.80 20.07 12.66
N ILE A 172 -14.76 19.44 11.99
CA ILE A 172 -16.16 19.36 12.42
C ILE A 172 -16.26 18.62 13.76
N ALA A 173 -15.57 17.49 13.91
CA ALA A 173 -15.58 16.68 15.12
C ALA A 173 -15.00 17.43 16.33
N ALA A 174 -13.93 18.22 16.14
CA ALA A 174 -13.34 19.01 17.21
C ALA A 174 -14.32 20.06 17.74
N PHE A 175 -15.03 20.78 16.86
CA PHE A 175 -16.10 21.71 17.26
C PHE A 175 -17.26 21.00 17.95
N ALA A 176 -17.75 19.90 17.37
CA ALA A 176 -18.85 19.13 17.93
C ALA A 176 -18.48 18.56 19.30
N ALA A 177 -17.31 18.01 19.46
CA ALA A 177 -16.80 17.45 20.70
C ALA A 177 -16.67 18.52 21.80
N TYR A 178 -16.15 19.70 21.46
CA TYR A 178 -16.14 20.85 22.39
C TYR A 178 -17.53 21.25 22.82
N GLY A 179 -18.47 21.35 21.87
CA GLY A 179 -19.87 21.62 22.18
C GLY A 179 -20.50 20.56 23.11
N PHE A 180 -20.26 19.29 22.83
CA PHE A 180 -20.75 18.19 23.68
C PHE A 180 -20.06 18.12 25.05
N ALA A 181 -18.81 18.50 25.18
CA ALA A 181 -18.07 18.45 26.44
C ALA A 181 -18.41 19.64 27.35
N TRP A 182 -18.41 20.85 26.82
CA TRP A 182 -18.36 22.08 27.62
C TRP A 182 -19.61 22.98 27.49
N MET A 183 -20.36 22.88 26.39
CA MET A 183 -21.54 23.71 26.24
C MET A 183 -22.79 23.05 26.85
N LYS A 184 -23.69 23.87 27.41
CA LYS A 184 -24.96 23.41 27.95
C LYS A 184 -26.10 23.79 27.01
N PHE A 185 -26.71 22.79 26.37
CA PHE A 185 -27.89 22.98 25.52
C PHE A 185 -28.89 21.83 25.68
N PRO A 186 -30.19 22.06 25.42
CA PRO A 186 -31.18 21.01 25.51
C PRO A 186 -30.93 19.90 24.49
N GLY A 187 -31.17 18.65 24.90
CA GLY A 187 -30.97 17.49 24.02
C GLY A 187 -29.50 17.03 23.80
N ARG A 188 -28.51 17.69 24.42
CA ARG A 188 -27.09 17.39 24.26
C ARG A 188 -26.76 15.90 24.38
N LYS A 189 -27.26 15.25 25.46
CA LYS A 189 -26.97 13.81 25.69
C LYS A 189 -27.58 12.91 24.63
N MET A 190 -28.83 13.23 24.22
CA MET A 190 -29.55 12.47 23.20
C MET A 190 -28.85 12.62 21.83
N LEU A 191 -28.46 13.84 21.45
CA LEU A 191 -27.76 14.10 20.20
C LEU A 191 -26.40 13.41 20.18
N PHE A 192 -25.65 13.45 21.28
CA PHE A 192 -24.39 12.72 21.39
C PHE A 192 -24.60 11.20 21.27
N ALA A 193 -25.60 10.65 21.96
CA ALA A 193 -25.93 9.22 21.85
C ALA A 193 -26.33 8.82 20.42
N LEU A 194 -27.05 9.70 19.71
CA LEU A 194 -27.40 9.48 18.30
C LEU A 194 -26.12 9.45 17.41
N VAL A 195 -25.24 10.43 17.60
CA VAL A 195 -23.96 10.45 16.85
C VAL A 195 -23.15 9.18 17.09
N VAL A 196 -23.04 8.74 18.35
CA VAL A 196 -22.33 7.50 18.68
C VAL A 196 -23.07 6.27 18.12
N GLY A 197 -24.42 6.29 18.13
CA GLY A 197 -25.26 5.25 17.55
C GLY A 197 -25.01 5.02 16.04
N LEU A 198 -24.63 6.06 15.31
CA LEU A 198 -24.28 5.94 13.88
C LEU A 198 -23.08 5.04 13.63
N LEU A 199 -22.20 4.81 14.62
CA LEU A 199 -21.08 3.86 14.50
C LEU A 199 -21.53 2.41 14.27
N VAL A 200 -22.77 2.08 14.62
CA VAL A 200 -23.30 0.72 14.44
C VAL A 200 -23.71 0.45 12.99
N ILE A 201 -23.87 1.49 12.17
CA ILE A 201 -24.30 1.36 10.79
C ILE A 201 -23.13 0.84 9.94
N PRO A 202 -23.23 -0.36 9.33
CA PRO A 202 -22.19 -0.85 8.46
C PRO A 202 -22.05 0.04 7.21
N LEU A 203 -20.82 0.49 6.94
CA LEU A 203 -20.50 1.34 5.79
C LEU A 203 -21.08 0.77 4.48
N GLN A 204 -20.89 -0.52 4.24
CA GLN A 204 -21.27 -1.18 2.98
C GLN A 204 -22.76 -1.11 2.66
N ILE A 205 -23.62 -1.13 3.69
CA ILE A 205 -25.07 -1.05 3.52
C ILE A 205 -25.49 0.38 3.11
N ALA A 206 -24.78 1.40 3.63
CA ALA A 206 -25.11 2.80 3.39
C ALA A 206 -24.63 3.30 2.01
N LEU A 207 -23.65 2.65 1.38
CA LEU A 207 -23.03 3.15 0.13
C LEU A 207 -24.04 3.31 -1.02
N ILE A 208 -24.90 2.33 -1.25
CA ILE A 208 -25.86 2.36 -2.38
C ILE A 208 -26.97 3.41 -2.17
N PRO A 209 -27.59 3.54 -1.00
CA PRO A 209 -28.51 4.66 -0.72
C PRO A 209 -27.87 6.03 -0.94
N ILE A 210 -26.68 6.26 -0.37
CA ILE A 210 -25.96 7.51 -0.51
C ILE A 210 -25.58 7.80 -1.99
N LEU A 211 -25.20 6.77 -2.75
CA LEU A 211 -24.93 6.93 -4.18
C LEU A 211 -26.17 7.45 -4.92
N LYS A 212 -27.38 6.94 -4.62
CA LYS A 212 -28.63 7.42 -5.23
C LYS A 212 -28.86 8.90 -4.93
N ASP A 213 -28.61 9.33 -3.68
CA ASP A 213 -28.74 10.73 -3.29
C ASP A 213 -27.70 11.58 -4.03
N TYR A 214 -26.45 11.13 -4.15
CA TYR A 214 -25.37 11.85 -4.85
C TYR A 214 -25.62 11.93 -6.36
N VAL A 215 -26.23 10.92 -6.97
CA VAL A 215 -26.69 10.99 -8.37
C VAL A 215 -27.80 12.04 -8.53
N ALA A 216 -28.76 12.09 -7.61
CA ALA A 216 -29.88 13.02 -7.67
C ALA A 216 -29.43 14.50 -7.56
N ILE A 217 -28.33 14.77 -6.83
CA ILE A 217 -27.76 16.12 -6.67
C ILE A 217 -26.54 16.37 -7.58
N HIS A 218 -26.24 15.44 -8.50
CA HIS A 218 -25.16 15.54 -9.51
C HIS A 218 -23.73 15.69 -8.94
N VAL A 219 -23.43 15.12 -7.77
CA VAL A 219 -22.08 15.14 -7.19
C VAL A 219 -21.32 13.82 -7.39
N ASN A 220 -21.98 12.75 -7.85
CA ASN A 220 -21.30 11.50 -8.18
C ASN A 220 -20.26 11.70 -9.30
N GLY A 221 -19.19 10.89 -9.29
CA GLY A 221 -18.07 11.03 -10.23
C GLY A 221 -17.08 12.14 -9.86
N THR A 222 -17.29 12.85 -8.75
CA THR A 222 -16.43 13.95 -8.31
C THR A 222 -15.69 13.61 -6.99
N PHE A 223 -14.59 14.32 -6.73
CA PHE A 223 -13.89 14.21 -5.44
C PHE A 223 -14.76 14.67 -4.26
N LEU A 224 -15.68 15.60 -4.49
CA LEU A 224 -16.61 16.06 -3.47
C LEU A 224 -17.46 14.92 -2.92
N ALA A 225 -17.94 13.99 -3.78
CA ALA A 225 -18.69 12.83 -3.32
C ALA A 225 -17.89 11.98 -2.33
N VAL A 226 -16.60 11.77 -2.60
CA VAL A 226 -15.72 11.00 -1.71
C VAL A 226 -15.41 11.75 -0.42
N TRP A 227 -15.20 13.08 -0.48
CA TRP A 227 -15.00 13.91 0.72
C TRP A 227 -16.20 13.86 1.65
N LEU A 228 -17.41 14.00 1.10
CA LEU A 228 -18.66 13.94 1.88
C LEU A 228 -18.90 12.55 2.48
N ALA A 229 -18.65 11.49 1.70
CA ALA A 229 -18.82 10.12 2.17
C ALA A 229 -17.87 9.83 3.35
N HIS A 230 -16.56 10.06 3.18
CA HIS A 230 -15.59 9.83 4.25
C HIS A 230 -15.78 10.76 5.45
N THR A 231 -16.29 11.99 5.24
CA THR A 231 -16.68 12.88 6.33
C THR A 231 -17.86 12.28 7.10
N GLY A 232 -18.92 11.87 6.41
CA GLY A 232 -20.10 11.28 7.04
C GLY A 232 -19.79 10.03 7.87
N PHE A 233 -18.97 9.14 7.34
CA PHE A 233 -18.59 7.91 8.03
C PHE A 233 -17.53 8.11 9.11
N GLY A 234 -16.60 9.05 8.92
CA GLY A 234 -15.54 9.34 9.90
C GLY A 234 -16.00 10.19 11.08
N LEU A 235 -16.99 11.05 10.86
CA LEU A 235 -17.43 12.04 11.84
C LEU A 235 -17.92 11.45 13.19
N PRO A 236 -18.70 10.34 13.24
CA PRO A 236 -19.13 9.76 14.50
C PRO A 236 -17.96 9.30 15.37
N LEU A 237 -17.00 8.57 14.80
CA LEU A 237 -15.82 8.09 15.51
C LEU A 237 -14.93 9.26 15.94
N ALA A 238 -14.68 10.21 15.05
CA ALA A 238 -13.92 11.42 15.35
C ALA A 238 -14.52 12.19 16.52
N THR A 239 -15.84 12.41 16.49
CA THR A 239 -16.55 13.13 17.54
C THR A 239 -16.47 12.40 18.88
N TYR A 240 -16.64 11.06 18.88
CA TYR A 240 -16.54 10.26 20.09
C TYR A 240 -15.13 10.31 20.71
N LEU A 241 -14.08 10.12 19.90
CA LEU A 241 -12.70 10.15 20.39
C LEU A 241 -12.29 11.53 20.88
N MET A 242 -12.67 12.60 20.14
CA MET A 242 -12.38 13.97 20.53
C MET A 242 -13.17 14.37 21.78
N PHE A 243 -14.44 13.96 21.91
CA PHE A 243 -15.24 14.20 23.11
C PHE A 243 -14.60 13.60 24.36
N ASN A 244 -14.15 12.34 24.28
CA ASN A 244 -13.51 11.70 25.42
C ASN A 244 -12.24 12.45 25.83
N TYR A 245 -11.39 12.82 24.86
CA TYR A 245 -10.16 13.56 25.13
C TYR A 245 -10.43 14.95 25.71
N ILE A 246 -11.31 15.73 25.07
CA ILE A 246 -11.62 17.12 25.48
C ILE A 246 -12.32 17.15 26.84
N SER A 247 -13.11 16.13 27.17
CA SER A 247 -13.80 16.04 28.47
C SER A 247 -12.84 15.77 29.65
N GLU A 248 -11.64 15.21 29.36
CA GLU A 248 -10.61 14.93 30.37
C GLU A 248 -9.65 16.11 30.60
N LEU A 249 -9.78 17.20 29.83
CA LEU A 249 -8.94 18.38 30.03
C LEU A 249 -9.22 19.03 31.38
N PRO A 250 -8.22 19.60 32.08
CA PRO A 250 -8.39 20.21 33.37
C PRO A 250 -9.43 21.37 33.36
N ARG A 251 -10.43 21.26 34.18
CA ARG A 251 -11.51 22.27 34.26
C ARG A 251 -11.00 23.64 34.65
N ASP A 252 -10.05 23.70 35.59
CA ASP A 252 -9.52 24.94 36.13
C ASP A 252 -8.95 25.86 35.03
N ILE A 253 -8.31 25.29 33.99
CA ILE A 253 -7.76 26.07 32.89
C ILE A 253 -8.86 26.76 32.07
N LEU A 254 -9.99 26.06 31.85
CA LEU A 254 -11.09 26.55 31.06
C LEU A 254 -11.95 27.55 31.87
N GLU A 255 -12.16 27.25 33.16
CA GLU A 255 -12.89 28.15 34.07
C GLU A 255 -12.14 29.46 34.25
N ALA A 256 -10.83 29.45 34.42
CA ALA A 256 -9.99 30.64 34.46
C ALA A 256 -10.17 31.50 33.20
N ALA A 257 -10.14 30.89 32.01
CA ALA A 257 -10.33 31.61 30.76
C ALA A 257 -11.75 32.24 30.65
N PHE A 258 -12.80 31.59 31.17
CA PHE A 258 -14.12 32.19 31.22
C PHE A 258 -14.19 33.36 32.20
N VAL A 259 -13.49 33.26 33.35
CA VAL A 259 -13.38 34.37 34.33
C VAL A 259 -12.69 35.58 33.72
N ASP A 260 -11.65 35.32 32.87
CA ASP A 260 -10.93 36.35 32.11
C ASP A 260 -11.77 36.94 30.95
N GLY A 261 -13.01 36.50 30.77
CA GLY A 261 -13.92 36.99 29.73
C GLY A 261 -13.69 36.46 28.34
N ALA A 262 -12.94 35.36 28.18
CA ALA A 262 -12.70 34.74 26.86
C ALA A 262 -13.98 34.13 26.26
N SER A 263 -14.23 34.39 24.98
CA SER A 263 -15.33 33.78 24.26
C SER A 263 -15.14 32.28 24.04
N HIS A 264 -16.23 31.54 23.82
CA HIS A 264 -16.14 30.11 23.45
C HIS A 264 -15.24 29.87 22.25
N PHE A 265 -15.25 30.75 21.25
CA PHE A 265 -14.39 30.63 20.07
C PHE A 265 -12.92 30.84 20.41
N THR A 266 -12.62 31.83 21.28
CA THR A 266 -11.27 32.07 21.76
C THR A 266 -10.72 30.87 22.55
N ILE A 267 -11.52 30.35 23.48
CA ILE A 267 -11.18 29.15 24.25
C ILE A 267 -10.96 27.95 23.32
N PHE A 268 -11.83 27.74 22.35
CA PHE A 268 -11.70 26.65 21.41
C PHE A 268 -10.37 26.75 20.64
N THR A 269 -10.09 27.89 20.01
CA THR A 269 -8.94 28.05 19.14
C THR A 269 -7.60 28.18 19.87
N GLN A 270 -7.58 28.82 21.05
CA GLN A 270 -6.35 29.13 21.78
C GLN A 270 -6.02 28.13 22.90
N LEU A 271 -6.99 27.37 23.38
CA LEU A 271 -6.79 26.39 24.45
C LEU A 271 -7.11 24.96 23.99
N ILE A 272 -8.36 24.72 23.53
CA ILE A 272 -8.82 23.36 23.23
C ILE A 272 -8.04 22.75 22.07
N VAL A 273 -7.94 23.42 20.93
CA VAL A 273 -7.23 22.90 19.76
C VAL A 273 -5.76 22.65 20.06
N PRO A 274 -4.97 23.59 20.64
CA PRO A 274 -3.57 23.33 20.98
C PRO A 274 -3.38 22.18 21.98
N LEU A 275 -4.20 22.11 23.03
CA LEU A 275 -4.13 21.03 24.02
C LEU A 275 -4.53 19.67 23.42
N SER A 276 -5.41 19.66 22.41
CA SER A 276 -5.91 18.45 21.75
C SER A 276 -5.05 17.98 20.57
N VAL A 277 -3.96 18.68 20.23
CA VAL A 277 -3.07 18.28 19.11
C VAL A 277 -2.69 16.79 19.13
N PRO A 278 -2.34 16.16 20.27
CA PRO A 278 -2.02 14.74 20.29
C PRO A 278 -3.18 13.85 19.84
N ALA A 279 -4.41 14.14 20.30
CA ALA A 279 -5.59 13.39 19.93
C ALA A 279 -6.00 13.65 18.47
N LEU A 280 -5.98 14.91 18.04
CA LEU A 280 -6.25 15.30 16.65
C LEU A 280 -5.30 14.63 15.69
N ALA A 281 -3.99 14.63 15.98
CA ALA A 281 -2.98 14.00 15.15
C ALA A 281 -3.12 12.47 15.14
N SER A 282 -3.45 11.84 16.26
CA SER A 282 -3.70 10.40 16.33
C SER A 282 -4.87 10.00 15.44
N PHE A 283 -5.99 10.72 15.54
CA PHE A 283 -7.14 10.45 14.67
C PHE A 283 -6.85 10.78 13.21
N ALA A 284 -6.07 11.83 12.92
CA ALA A 284 -5.67 12.20 11.57
C ALA A 284 -4.89 11.07 10.87
N ILE A 285 -4.02 10.36 11.57
CA ILE A 285 -3.32 9.19 11.03
C ILE A 285 -4.34 8.10 10.63
N PHE A 286 -5.25 7.74 11.52
CA PHE A 286 -6.26 6.71 11.23
C PHE A 286 -7.17 7.09 10.08
N GLN A 287 -7.71 8.31 10.09
CA GLN A 287 -8.60 8.80 9.04
C GLN A 287 -7.88 8.87 7.70
N PHE A 288 -6.66 9.41 7.68
CA PHE A 288 -5.85 9.48 6.46
C PHE A 288 -5.55 8.09 5.90
N LEU A 289 -5.08 7.15 6.74
CA LEU A 289 -4.78 5.79 6.30
C LEU A 289 -6.02 5.05 5.80
N TRP A 290 -7.16 5.27 6.45
CA TRP A 290 -8.42 4.70 6.00
C TRP A 290 -8.82 5.25 4.64
N VAL A 291 -8.85 6.57 4.45
CA VAL A 291 -9.21 7.20 3.17
C VAL A 291 -8.23 6.81 2.06
N TRP A 292 -6.92 6.84 2.36
CA TRP A 292 -5.87 6.52 1.39
C TRP A 292 -5.95 5.09 0.85
N ASN A 293 -6.29 4.13 1.70
CA ASN A 293 -6.36 2.73 1.33
C ASN A 293 -7.77 2.29 0.86
N ASP A 294 -8.75 3.18 0.87
CA ASP A 294 -10.11 2.82 0.50
C ASP A 294 -10.25 2.71 -1.02
N TYR A 295 -10.58 1.52 -1.46
CA TYR A 295 -10.89 1.23 -2.85
C TYR A 295 -12.41 1.29 -3.11
N LEU A 296 -13.23 0.81 -2.16
CA LEU A 296 -14.65 0.58 -2.37
C LEU A 296 -15.43 1.89 -2.49
N VAL A 297 -15.19 2.85 -1.59
CA VAL A 297 -15.84 4.16 -1.63
C VAL A 297 -15.44 4.91 -2.89
N ALA A 298 -14.16 4.84 -3.27
CA ALA A 298 -13.69 5.43 -4.53
C ALA A 298 -14.36 4.80 -5.75
N LEU A 299 -14.45 3.46 -5.80
CA LEU A 299 -15.09 2.74 -6.90
C LEU A 299 -16.56 3.12 -7.06
N ILE A 300 -17.30 3.25 -5.95
CA ILE A 300 -18.73 3.54 -5.98
C ILE A 300 -19.02 5.01 -6.32
N PHE A 301 -18.30 5.95 -5.71
CA PHE A 301 -18.63 7.38 -5.84
C PHE A 301 -17.89 8.10 -6.96
N ILE A 302 -16.69 7.67 -7.35
CA ILE A 302 -15.97 8.20 -8.52
C ILE A 302 -16.29 7.36 -9.76
N GLY A 303 -16.42 6.04 -9.60
CA GLY A 303 -16.59 5.10 -10.70
C GLY A 303 -15.30 4.87 -11.49
N ALA A 304 -15.44 4.41 -12.73
CA ALA A 304 -14.33 4.03 -13.60
C ALA A 304 -13.82 5.19 -14.49
N SER A 305 -13.86 6.45 -14.00
CA SER A 305 -13.38 7.60 -14.77
C SER A 305 -11.86 7.60 -14.89
N PRO A 306 -11.23 7.45 -16.06
CA PRO A 306 -9.78 7.39 -16.21
C PRO A 306 -9.05 8.65 -15.70
N THR A 307 -9.77 9.77 -15.64
CA THR A 307 -9.21 11.06 -15.22
C THR A 307 -9.20 11.26 -13.71
N ASN A 308 -10.17 10.66 -13.00
CA ASN A 308 -10.41 10.88 -11.58
C ASN A 308 -10.05 9.67 -10.72
N GLN A 309 -9.55 8.59 -11.32
CA GLN A 309 -9.14 7.39 -10.58
C GLN A 309 -8.17 7.71 -9.45
N LEU A 310 -8.39 7.06 -8.32
CA LEU A 310 -7.48 7.07 -7.18
C LEU A 310 -6.42 5.97 -7.32
N ILE A 311 -5.38 6.08 -6.51
CA ILE A 311 -4.23 5.17 -6.58
C ILE A 311 -4.62 3.71 -6.33
N THR A 312 -5.57 3.47 -5.43
CA THR A 312 -6.09 2.12 -5.13
C THR A 312 -6.84 1.51 -6.31
N GLN A 313 -7.63 2.31 -7.04
CA GLN A 313 -8.31 1.87 -8.25
C GLN A 313 -7.30 1.54 -9.36
N ARG A 314 -6.31 2.40 -9.56
CA ARG A 314 -5.28 2.17 -10.57
C ARG A 314 -4.42 0.94 -10.28
N LEU A 315 -4.05 0.74 -9.00
CA LEU A 315 -3.33 -0.45 -8.57
C LEU A 315 -4.15 -1.74 -8.82
N ALA A 316 -5.45 -1.70 -8.55
CA ALA A 316 -6.34 -2.83 -8.80
C ALA A 316 -6.45 -3.17 -10.30
N GLU A 317 -6.40 -2.18 -11.18
CA GLU A 317 -6.40 -2.38 -12.63
C GLU A 317 -5.11 -3.03 -13.13
N ILE A 318 -3.93 -2.67 -12.60
CA ILE A 318 -2.65 -3.31 -12.92
C ILE A 318 -2.73 -4.82 -12.60
N VAL A 319 -3.34 -5.18 -11.46
CA VAL A 319 -3.55 -6.59 -11.08
C VAL A 319 -4.53 -7.29 -12.02
N GLY A 320 -5.68 -6.66 -12.30
CA GLY A 320 -6.79 -7.29 -13.03
C GLY A 320 -6.55 -7.43 -14.53
N SER A 321 -5.85 -6.47 -15.16
CA SER A 321 -5.72 -6.41 -16.61
C SER A 321 -4.63 -7.30 -17.18
N ARG A 322 -3.60 -7.66 -16.41
CA ARG A 322 -2.38 -8.28 -16.93
C ARG A 322 -1.97 -9.57 -16.22
N GLY A 323 -2.61 -9.95 -15.12
CA GLY A 323 -2.49 -11.25 -14.42
C GLY A 323 -1.09 -11.79 -14.07
N GLN A 324 -0.02 -11.30 -14.71
CA GLN A 324 1.36 -11.76 -14.53
C GLN A 324 2.38 -10.62 -14.42
N ASP A 325 1.94 -9.36 -14.32
CA ASP A 325 2.85 -8.20 -14.23
C ASP A 325 3.22 -7.89 -12.76
N TRP A 326 3.67 -8.91 -12.05
CA TRP A 326 4.07 -8.80 -10.64
C TRP A 326 5.15 -7.75 -10.38
N HIS A 327 6.04 -7.52 -11.34
CA HIS A 327 7.08 -6.50 -11.28
C HIS A 327 6.49 -5.08 -11.25
N LEU A 328 5.44 -4.81 -12.05
CA LEU A 328 4.73 -3.52 -12.03
C LEU A 328 3.85 -3.37 -10.80
N LEU A 329 3.17 -4.46 -10.41
CA LEU A 329 2.34 -4.46 -9.20
C LEU A 329 3.16 -4.12 -7.96
N THR A 330 4.33 -4.74 -7.79
CA THR A 330 5.20 -4.46 -6.63
C THR A 330 5.74 -3.04 -6.65
N ALA A 331 6.17 -2.52 -7.82
CA ALA A 331 6.60 -1.14 -7.97
C ALA A 331 5.46 -0.15 -7.65
N GLY A 332 4.26 -0.39 -8.18
CA GLY A 332 3.07 0.39 -7.88
C GLY A 332 2.69 0.36 -6.40
N ALA A 333 2.74 -0.80 -5.76
CA ALA A 333 2.49 -0.94 -4.34
C ALA A 333 3.45 -0.09 -3.49
N PHE A 334 4.75 -0.06 -3.81
CA PHE A 334 5.71 0.77 -3.09
C PHE A 334 5.46 2.27 -3.31
N ILE A 335 5.06 2.70 -4.51
CA ILE A 335 4.65 4.09 -4.74
C ILE A 335 3.45 4.45 -3.84
N THR A 336 2.47 3.55 -3.71
CA THR A 336 1.31 3.81 -2.84
C THR A 336 1.67 3.92 -1.36
N MET A 337 2.73 3.27 -0.91
CA MET A 337 3.18 3.28 0.49
C MET A 337 3.92 4.56 0.90
N ILE A 338 4.47 5.32 -0.05
CA ILE A 338 5.34 6.47 0.26
C ILE A 338 4.63 7.48 1.15
N LEU A 339 3.47 7.96 0.73
CA LEU A 339 2.77 9.02 1.46
C LEU A 339 2.22 8.56 2.82
N PRO A 340 1.60 7.37 2.97
CA PRO A 340 1.28 6.81 4.28
C PRO A 340 2.45 6.75 5.25
N LEU A 341 3.62 6.32 4.79
CA LEU A 341 4.83 6.28 5.62
C LEU A 341 5.28 7.68 6.03
N VAL A 342 5.28 8.64 5.10
CA VAL A 342 5.61 10.05 5.41
C VAL A 342 4.66 10.62 6.46
N VAL A 343 3.35 10.41 6.29
CA VAL A 343 2.34 10.88 7.25
C VAL A 343 2.53 10.22 8.62
N PHE A 344 2.69 8.90 8.64
CA PHE A 344 2.91 8.16 9.88
C PHE A 344 4.17 8.63 10.62
N PHE A 345 5.33 8.66 9.95
CA PHE A 345 6.59 9.06 10.59
C PHE A 345 6.59 10.53 11.04
N SER A 346 5.88 11.41 10.33
CA SER A 346 5.74 12.81 10.71
C SER A 346 4.91 12.99 11.98
N LEU A 347 3.89 12.17 12.17
CA LEU A 347 2.91 12.31 13.25
C LEU A 347 3.06 11.28 14.37
N GLN A 348 3.93 10.25 14.24
CA GLN A 348 4.06 9.14 15.19
C GLN A 348 4.30 9.57 16.65
N ARG A 349 5.05 10.66 16.87
CA ARG A 349 5.30 11.20 18.21
C ARG A 349 4.02 11.60 18.95
N TYR A 350 3.04 12.09 18.21
CA TYR A 350 1.73 12.47 18.77
C TYR A 350 0.86 11.24 18.98
N PHE A 351 0.92 10.26 18.07
CA PHE A 351 0.22 8.99 18.16
C PHE A 351 0.56 8.23 19.45
N VAL A 352 1.84 8.07 19.77
CA VAL A 352 2.29 7.38 20.98
C VAL A 352 1.79 8.12 22.24
N ARG A 353 1.86 9.46 22.27
CA ARG A 353 1.39 10.26 23.39
C ARG A 353 -0.13 10.21 23.55
N GLY A 354 -0.89 10.26 22.44
CA GLY A 354 -2.34 10.21 22.45
C GLY A 354 -2.90 8.89 22.97
N MET A 355 -2.27 7.75 22.61
CA MET A 355 -2.67 6.44 23.12
C MET A 355 -2.34 6.24 24.60
N MET A 356 -1.23 6.79 25.06
CA MET A 356 -0.82 6.65 26.47
C MET A 356 -1.67 7.53 27.42
N ALA A 357 -2.20 8.65 26.98
CA ALA A 357 -3.05 9.51 27.78
C ALA A 357 -4.36 8.81 28.22
N GLY A 358 -4.87 7.87 27.41
CA GLY A 358 -6.05 7.05 27.78
C GLY A 358 -5.75 5.79 28.61
N SER A 359 -4.47 5.42 28.80
CA SER A 359 -4.09 4.17 29.46
C SER A 359 -3.58 4.34 30.90
N VAL A 360 -3.30 5.56 31.34
CA VAL A 360 -2.83 5.81 32.71
C VAL A 360 -4.00 6.26 33.58
N LYS A 361 -4.85 5.30 33.95
CA LYS A 361 -5.65 5.36 35.17
C LYS A 361 -4.94 4.50 36.22
N GLY A 362 -4.10 5.12 37.00
CA GLY A 362 -3.47 4.53 38.17
C GLY A 362 -3.30 5.58 39.22
#